data_dbe1c7a602e4fcbbddf70727598df225
#
_entry.id   dbe1c7a602e4fcbbddf70727598df225
#
_cell.length_a   1.000
_cell.length_b   1.000
_cell.length_c   1.000
_cell.angle_alpha   90.00
_cell.angle_beta   90.00
_cell.angle_gamma   90.00
#
_symmetry.space_group_name_H-M   'P 1'
#
loop_
_entity.id
_entity.type
_entity.pdbx_description
1 polymer ?
#
loop_
_entity_poly.entity_id
_entity_poly.type
_entity_poly.pdbx_seq_one_letter_code
_entity_poly.pdbx_strand_id
1 'polypeptide(L)'
;MDYNPKSVSKIIRIAFPIAVTMIVGLVAPQSVALVGFLMFGNLIRECGVLGTMSDTAQNILANLITLLLGITISFSMRADQFVTKDTLLILVIGLFAFVMDTIGGVLLAKFMNLFLKKKINPMIGGAGISAFPMSSRVIQKMAMEEDPTNVILMQAAGANVSGQIASVIAGGMVINLAASCDQANTVMAALTIMGKGMAGIFAAILIILLLVWILRKVSR
;
A
#
# COMPACT_ATOMS: atom_id res chain seq x y z
N MET A 1 0.14 20.40 10.36
CA MET A 1 -0.47 19.29 11.15
C MET A 1 0.55 18.81 12.17
N ASP A 2 0.22 18.80 13.48
CA ASP A 2 1.18 18.40 14.51
C ASP A 2 1.56 16.93 14.37
N TYR A 3 2.83 16.67 14.08
CA TYR A 3 3.40 15.33 14.10
C TYR A 3 4.03 15.08 15.47
N ASN A 4 3.31 14.37 16.33
CA ASN A 4 3.81 13.97 17.65
C ASN A 4 3.94 12.43 17.68
N PRO A 5 5.11 11.89 17.25
CA PRO A 5 5.33 10.44 17.26
C PRO A 5 5.42 9.97 18.72
N LYS A 6 4.45 9.16 19.14
CA LYS A 6 4.58 8.44 20.41
C LYS A 6 5.70 7.42 20.29
N SER A 7 6.58 7.38 21.27
CA SER A 7 7.63 6.36 21.31
C SER A 7 6.97 4.96 21.42
N VAL A 8 7.27 4.11 20.46
CA VAL A 8 6.82 2.71 20.45
C VAL A 8 7.97 1.84 20.97
N SER A 9 7.69 0.90 21.87
CA SER A 9 8.73 0.03 22.43
C SER A 9 9.41 -0.81 21.33
N LYS A 10 10.69 -1.13 21.51
CA LYS A 10 11.48 -1.91 20.54
C LYS A 10 10.84 -3.28 20.27
N ILE A 11 10.27 -3.91 21.30
CA ILE A 11 9.62 -5.22 21.20
C ILE A 11 8.44 -5.15 20.21
N ILE A 12 7.62 -4.11 20.28
CA ILE A 12 6.45 -3.95 19.40
C ILE A 12 6.91 -3.68 17.97
N ARG A 13 7.97 -2.90 17.76
CA ARG A 13 8.52 -2.65 16.41
C ARG A 13 9.05 -3.92 15.75
N ILE A 14 9.58 -4.86 16.54
CA ILE A 14 10.01 -6.18 16.05
C ILE A 14 8.85 -7.15 15.89
N ALA A 15 7.89 -7.16 16.81
CA ALA A 15 6.74 -8.06 16.74
C ALA A 15 5.75 -7.71 15.61
N PHE A 16 5.61 -6.43 15.28
CA PHE A 16 4.67 -5.95 14.26
C PHE A 16 4.87 -6.61 12.89
N PRO A 17 6.06 -6.60 12.27
CA PRO A 17 6.25 -7.20 10.96
C PRO A 17 6.02 -8.72 10.96
N ILE A 18 6.35 -9.41 12.03
CA ILE A 18 6.12 -10.85 12.17
C ILE A 18 4.60 -11.12 12.22
N ALA A 19 3.89 -10.41 13.08
CA ALA A 19 2.45 -10.59 13.25
C ALA A 19 1.66 -10.24 11.97
N VAL A 20 2.02 -9.15 11.27
CA VAL A 20 1.40 -8.78 9.99
C VAL A 20 1.61 -9.86 8.94
N THR A 21 2.84 -10.39 8.82
CA THR A 21 3.12 -11.46 7.86
C THR A 21 2.31 -12.73 8.16
N MET A 22 2.19 -13.11 9.43
CA MET A 22 1.37 -14.25 9.83
C MET A 22 -0.12 -14.06 9.50
N ILE A 23 -0.67 -12.89 9.81
CA ILE A 23 -2.08 -12.58 9.52
C ILE A 23 -2.33 -12.59 8.01
N VAL A 24 -1.45 -11.96 7.21
CA VAL A 24 -1.59 -11.95 5.75
C VAL A 24 -1.46 -13.36 5.18
N GLY A 25 -0.58 -14.19 5.73
CA GLY A 25 -0.45 -15.59 5.33
C GLY A 25 -1.74 -16.40 5.55
N LEU A 26 -2.51 -16.08 6.61
CA LEU A 26 -3.79 -16.73 6.89
C LEU A 26 -4.94 -16.19 6.02
N VAL A 27 -4.97 -14.88 5.77
CA VAL A 27 -6.09 -14.22 5.08
C VAL A 27 -5.90 -14.20 3.57
N ALA A 28 -4.69 -13.98 3.09
CA ALA A 28 -4.35 -13.84 1.68
C ALA A 28 -3.02 -14.54 1.36
N PRO A 29 -2.96 -15.88 1.31
CA PRO A 29 -1.72 -16.65 1.14
C PRO A 29 -0.91 -16.24 -0.10
N GLN A 30 -1.57 -15.86 -1.18
CA GLN A 30 -0.91 -15.44 -2.43
C GLN A 30 -0.14 -14.11 -2.30
N SER A 31 -0.53 -13.28 -1.34
CA SER A 31 0.11 -11.99 -1.06
C SER A 31 1.25 -12.10 -0.04
N VAL A 32 1.41 -13.26 0.60
CA VAL A 32 2.35 -13.43 1.72
C VAL A 32 3.80 -13.20 1.30
N ALA A 33 4.18 -13.55 0.09
CA ALA A 33 5.54 -13.34 -0.40
C ALA A 33 5.87 -11.85 -0.46
N LEU A 34 5.02 -11.02 -1.07
CA LEU A 34 5.25 -9.58 -1.23
C LEU A 34 5.20 -8.85 0.11
N VAL A 35 4.17 -9.12 0.92
CA VAL A 35 4.06 -8.51 2.26
C VAL A 35 5.17 -9.02 3.18
N GLY A 36 5.53 -10.29 3.09
CA GLY A 36 6.62 -10.90 3.84
C GLY A 36 7.96 -10.24 3.56
N PHE A 37 8.31 -9.99 2.29
CA PHE A 37 9.53 -9.27 1.94
C PHE A 37 9.52 -7.82 2.44
N LEU A 38 8.38 -7.12 2.34
CA LEU A 38 8.24 -5.78 2.89
C LEU A 38 8.44 -5.77 4.43
N MET A 39 7.80 -6.71 5.11
CA MET A 39 7.90 -6.85 6.57
C MET A 39 9.28 -7.34 7.01
N PHE A 40 9.93 -8.19 6.22
CA PHE A 40 11.31 -8.63 6.46
C PHE A 40 12.28 -7.44 6.39
N GLY A 41 12.15 -6.58 5.38
CA GLY A 41 12.95 -5.35 5.30
C GLY A 41 12.75 -4.44 6.51
N ASN A 42 11.50 -4.29 6.97
CA ASN A 42 11.20 -3.55 8.19
C ASN A 42 11.81 -4.21 9.44
N LEU A 43 11.75 -5.54 9.54
CA LEU A 43 12.33 -6.30 10.64
C LEU A 43 13.84 -6.11 10.72
N ILE A 44 14.57 -6.22 9.62
CA ILE A 44 16.03 -5.99 9.57
C ILE A 44 16.37 -4.60 10.09
N ARG A 45 15.60 -3.59 9.68
CA ARG A 45 15.81 -2.21 10.12
C ARG A 45 15.56 -2.04 11.63
N GLU A 46 14.46 -2.59 12.14
CA GLU A 46 14.04 -2.40 13.54
C GLU A 46 14.80 -3.26 14.55
N CYS A 47 15.42 -4.36 14.12
CA CYS A 47 16.31 -5.17 14.98
C CYS A 47 17.47 -4.36 15.57
N GLY A 48 18.01 -3.42 14.79
CA GLY A 48 19.13 -2.56 15.20
C GLY A 48 20.49 -3.29 15.28
N VAL A 49 20.55 -4.59 14.99
CA VAL A 49 21.78 -5.39 14.96
C VAL A 49 22.32 -5.52 13.53
N LEU A 50 21.44 -5.41 12.54
CA LEU A 50 21.73 -5.62 11.11
C LEU A 50 21.81 -4.29 10.34
N GLY A 51 22.38 -3.23 10.94
CA GLY A 51 22.41 -1.89 10.34
C GLY A 51 23.05 -1.86 8.96
N THR A 52 24.23 -2.48 8.80
CA THR A 52 24.93 -2.57 7.51
C THR A 52 24.13 -3.32 6.44
N MET A 53 23.42 -4.39 6.82
CA MET A 53 22.55 -5.13 5.90
C MET A 53 21.33 -4.29 5.51
N SER A 54 20.74 -3.56 6.46
CA SER A 54 19.66 -2.63 6.20
C SER A 54 20.07 -1.53 5.21
N ASP A 55 21.23 -0.94 5.40
CA ASP A 55 21.74 0.11 4.50
C ASP A 55 22.06 -0.45 3.10
N THR A 56 22.64 -1.64 3.02
CA THR A 56 22.91 -2.33 1.75
C THR A 56 21.59 -2.63 1.03
N ALA A 57 20.59 -3.11 1.73
CA ALA A 57 19.27 -3.43 1.14
C ALA A 57 18.55 -2.18 0.63
N GLN A 58 18.63 -1.07 1.37
CA GLN A 58 17.95 0.17 1.00
C GLN A 58 18.62 0.91 -0.16
N ASN A 59 19.91 0.80 -0.32
CA ASN A 59 20.69 1.57 -1.31
C ASN A 59 21.17 0.67 -2.46
N ILE A 60 22.02 -0.29 -2.18
CA ILE A 60 22.70 -1.08 -3.22
C ILE A 60 21.75 -2.10 -3.84
N LEU A 61 21.07 -2.91 -3.02
CA LEU A 61 20.18 -3.95 -3.51
C LEU A 61 18.96 -3.35 -4.20
N ALA A 62 18.37 -2.28 -3.65
CA ALA A 62 17.24 -1.60 -4.27
C ALA A 62 17.59 -1.04 -5.66
N ASN A 63 18.77 -0.42 -5.80
CA ASN A 63 19.23 0.08 -7.11
C ASN A 63 19.47 -1.05 -8.11
N LEU A 64 20.13 -2.14 -7.67
CA LEU A 64 20.38 -3.30 -8.51
C LEU A 64 19.08 -3.95 -8.99
N ILE A 65 18.12 -4.17 -8.08
CA ILE A 65 16.81 -4.75 -8.42
C ILE A 65 16.05 -3.81 -9.36
N THR A 66 16.10 -2.50 -9.13
CA THR A 66 15.45 -1.52 -10.01
C THR A 66 16.01 -1.57 -11.43
N LEU A 67 17.33 -1.69 -11.56
CA LEU A 67 18.00 -1.84 -12.85
C LEU A 67 17.57 -3.15 -13.54
N LEU A 68 17.62 -4.27 -12.84
CA LEU A 68 17.20 -5.57 -13.37
C LEU A 68 15.71 -5.57 -13.75
N LEU A 69 14.86 -4.95 -12.96
CA LEU A 69 13.44 -4.79 -13.24
C LEU A 69 13.23 -3.97 -14.53
N GLY A 70 13.95 -2.85 -14.68
CA GLY A 70 13.89 -2.03 -15.88
C GLY A 70 14.28 -2.80 -17.15
N ILE A 71 15.35 -3.60 -17.08
CA ILE A 71 15.77 -4.48 -18.17
C ILE A 71 14.69 -5.52 -18.48
N THR A 72 14.14 -6.19 -17.45
CA THR A 72 13.13 -7.22 -17.63
C THR A 72 11.85 -6.66 -18.25
N ILE A 73 11.40 -5.50 -17.77
CA ILE A 73 10.20 -4.83 -18.31
C ILE A 73 10.42 -4.41 -19.76
N SER A 74 11.62 -3.94 -20.15
CA SER A 74 11.90 -3.52 -21.50
C SER A 74 11.76 -4.66 -22.52
N PHE A 75 12.04 -5.91 -22.15
CA PHE A 75 11.77 -7.07 -22.99
C PHE A 75 10.27 -7.30 -23.27
N SER A 76 9.41 -6.94 -22.32
CA SER A 76 7.95 -7.05 -22.45
C SER A 76 7.33 -5.90 -23.24
N MET A 77 8.07 -4.79 -23.43
CA MET A 77 7.60 -3.59 -24.15
C MET A 77 7.89 -3.64 -25.66
N ARG A 78 7.91 -4.82 -26.26
CA ARG A 78 8.02 -4.96 -27.71
C ARG A 78 6.76 -4.45 -28.39
N ALA A 79 6.93 -3.70 -29.49
CA ALA A 79 5.80 -3.05 -30.15
C ALA A 79 4.72 -4.02 -30.66
N ASP A 80 5.13 -5.22 -31.09
CA ASP A 80 4.24 -6.30 -31.55
C ASP A 80 3.37 -6.90 -30.44
N GLN A 81 3.84 -6.84 -29.21
CA GLN A 81 3.14 -7.40 -28.04
C GLN A 81 2.45 -6.30 -27.19
N PHE A 82 3.06 -5.12 -27.13
CA PHE A 82 2.58 -4.04 -26.28
C PHE A 82 1.54 -3.14 -26.97
N VAL A 83 1.68 -2.88 -28.28
CA VAL A 83 0.74 -2.03 -29.03
C VAL A 83 -0.39 -2.88 -29.61
N THR A 84 -1.12 -3.57 -28.75
CA THR A 84 -2.34 -4.30 -29.09
C THR A 84 -3.57 -3.52 -28.63
N LYS A 85 -4.73 -3.79 -29.24
CA LYS A 85 -5.99 -3.15 -28.82
C LYS A 85 -6.31 -3.40 -27.36
N ASP A 86 -6.07 -4.62 -26.86
CA ASP A 86 -6.33 -5.01 -25.49
C ASP A 86 -5.41 -4.29 -24.51
N THR A 87 -4.12 -4.19 -24.83
CA THR A 87 -3.17 -3.47 -23.99
C THR A 87 -3.48 -1.97 -23.94
N LEU A 88 -3.86 -1.36 -25.05
CA LEU A 88 -4.27 0.05 -25.08
C LEU A 88 -5.56 0.28 -24.27
N LEU A 89 -6.51 -0.63 -24.37
CA LEU A 89 -7.72 -0.58 -23.54
C LEU A 89 -7.40 -0.66 -22.04
N ILE A 90 -6.54 -1.60 -21.67
CA ILE A 90 -6.09 -1.76 -20.27
C ILE A 90 -5.39 -0.49 -19.78
N LEU A 91 -4.54 0.13 -20.60
CA LEU A 91 -3.87 1.38 -20.24
C LEU A 91 -4.86 2.53 -19.99
N VAL A 92 -5.88 2.67 -20.84
CA VAL A 92 -6.91 3.71 -20.67
C VAL A 92 -7.74 3.45 -19.41
N ILE A 93 -8.16 2.21 -19.20
CA ILE A 93 -8.90 1.82 -17.98
C ILE A 93 -8.03 2.02 -16.74
N GLY A 94 -6.75 1.66 -16.80
CA GLY A 94 -5.79 1.86 -15.70
C GLY A 94 -5.61 3.33 -15.35
N LEU A 95 -5.46 4.20 -16.36
CA LEU A 95 -5.39 5.65 -16.14
C LEU A 95 -6.65 6.19 -15.45
N PHE A 96 -7.82 5.77 -15.93
CA PHE A 96 -9.09 6.14 -15.30
C PHE A 96 -9.18 5.63 -13.85
N ALA A 97 -8.77 4.38 -13.61
CA ALA A 97 -8.74 3.80 -12.27
C ALA A 97 -7.84 4.59 -11.31
N PHE A 98 -6.66 5.03 -11.72
CA PHE A 98 -5.78 5.87 -10.90
C PHE A 98 -6.40 7.22 -10.54
N VAL A 99 -7.08 7.86 -11.49
CA VAL A 99 -7.80 9.12 -11.21
C VAL A 99 -8.91 8.89 -10.19
N MET A 100 -9.71 7.85 -10.38
CA MET A 100 -10.82 7.52 -9.47
C MET A 100 -10.33 7.12 -8.08
N ASP A 101 -9.22 6.41 -7.97
CA ASP A 101 -8.62 6.02 -6.70
C ASP A 101 -8.09 7.24 -5.92
N THR A 102 -7.43 8.18 -6.60
CA THR A 102 -7.01 9.46 -5.99
C THR A 102 -8.21 10.25 -5.45
N ILE A 103 -9.28 10.36 -6.25
CA ILE A 103 -10.52 11.02 -5.84
C ILE A 103 -11.14 10.29 -4.64
N GLY A 104 -11.21 8.96 -4.70
CA GLY A 104 -11.73 8.11 -3.64
C GLY A 104 -10.96 8.28 -2.33
N GLY A 105 -9.63 8.30 -2.38
CA GLY A 105 -8.79 8.53 -1.21
C GLY A 105 -9.01 9.88 -0.56
N VAL A 106 -9.12 10.95 -1.34
CA VAL A 106 -9.41 12.31 -0.84
C VAL A 106 -10.84 12.38 -0.26
N LEU A 107 -11.82 11.76 -0.92
CA LEU A 107 -13.20 11.72 -0.42
C LEU A 107 -13.29 10.92 0.87
N LEU A 108 -12.59 9.80 0.98
CA LEU A 108 -12.52 9.01 2.21
C LEU A 108 -11.93 9.83 3.36
N ALA A 109 -10.85 10.56 3.13
CA ALA A 109 -10.26 11.43 4.13
C ALA A 109 -11.21 12.56 4.55
N LYS A 110 -11.98 13.15 3.62
CA LYS A 110 -13.04 14.12 3.93
C LYS A 110 -14.16 13.48 4.75
N PHE A 111 -14.58 12.28 4.38
CA PHE A 111 -15.60 11.52 5.12
C PHE A 111 -15.15 11.21 6.55
N MET A 112 -13.91 10.75 6.73
CA MET A 112 -13.33 10.53 8.05
C MET A 112 -13.32 11.81 8.90
N ASN A 113 -13.12 12.97 8.30
CA ASN A 113 -13.13 14.24 8.99
C ASN A 113 -14.50 14.64 9.59
N LEU A 114 -15.59 13.99 9.18
CA LEU A 114 -16.91 14.18 9.80
C LEU A 114 -16.95 13.58 11.22
N PHE A 115 -16.17 12.51 11.46
CA PHE A 115 -16.15 11.77 12.71
C PHE A 115 -14.95 12.11 13.59
N LEU A 116 -13.91 12.74 13.03
CA LEU A 116 -12.68 13.05 13.75
C LEU A 116 -12.76 14.41 14.47
N LYS A 117 -12.46 14.42 15.77
CA LYS A 117 -12.33 15.65 16.55
C LYS A 117 -11.16 16.52 16.09
N LYS A 118 -10.04 15.92 15.68
CA LYS A 118 -8.91 16.59 15.02
C LYS A 118 -8.94 16.27 13.55
N LYS A 119 -9.22 17.28 12.73
CA LYS A 119 -9.30 17.14 11.27
C LYS A 119 -7.92 16.81 10.68
N ILE A 120 -7.88 15.90 9.75
CA ILE A 120 -6.72 15.56 8.92
C ILE A 120 -6.78 16.33 7.60
N ASN A 121 -5.63 16.65 7.01
CA ASN A 121 -5.63 17.24 5.68
C ASN A 121 -6.11 16.19 4.66
N PRO A 122 -7.19 16.44 3.90
CA PRO A 122 -7.74 15.47 2.94
C PRO A 122 -6.76 15.08 1.84
N MET A 123 -5.79 15.92 1.49
CA MET A 123 -4.75 15.62 0.49
C MET A 123 -3.96 14.36 0.84
N ILE A 124 -3.83 14.00 2.14
CA ILE A 124 -3.15 12.78 2.59
C ILE A 124 -3.81 11.52 1.99
N GLY A 125 -5.13 11.54 1.79
CA GLY A 125 -5.86 10.44 1.16
C GLY A 125 -5.39 10.13 -0.27
N GLY A 126 -4.99 11.15 -1.03
CA GLY A 126 -4.43 10.96 -2.36
C GLY A 126 -3.02 10.36 -2.39
N ALA A 127 -2.35 10.24 -1.24
CA ALA A 127 -1.04 9.59 -1.15
C ALA A 127 -1.11 8.05 -1.15
N GLY A 128 -2.29 7.45 -1.02
CA GLY A 128 -2.47 5.99 -0.94
C GLY A 128 -2.03 5.23 -2.17
N ILE A 129 -1.96 5.91 -3.31
CA ILE A 129 -1.57 5.34 -4.59
C ILE A 129 -0.12 5.66 -4.90
N SER A 130 0.53 4.81 -5.60
CA SER A 130 1.81 4.92 -6.27
C SER A 130 2.99 4.28 -5.57
N ALA A 131 4.01 3.99 -6.40
CA ALA A 131 5.29 3.52 -5.93
C ALA A 131 5.89 4.49 -4.91
N PHE A 132 6.38 3.93 -3.82
CA PHE A 132 7.02 4.66 -2.74
C PHE A 132 8.27 5.43 -3.24
N PRO A 133 8.49 6.64 -2.82
CA PRO A 133 7.67 7.58 -2.01
C PRO A 133 7.13 8.76 -2.83
N MET A 134 6.87 8.59 -4.11
CA MET A 134 6.63 9.69 -5.06
C MET A 134 5.37 10.49 -4.73
N SER A 135 4.22 9.84 -4.55
CA SER A 135 2.96 10.53 -4.27
C SER A 135 3.00 11.35 -2.99
N SER A 136 3.66 10.83 -1.94
CA SER A 136 3.82 11.55 -0.68
C SER A 136 4.61 12.84 -0.83
N ARG A 137 5.64 12.85 -1.68
CA ARG A 137 6.44 14.05 -1.98
C ARG A 137 5.66 15.05 -2.81
N VAL A 138 4.90 14.58 -3.82
CA VAL A 138 4.06 15.45 -4.65
C VAL A 138 3.00 16.13 -3.78
N ILE A 139 2.31 15.37 -2.93
CA ILE A 139 1.28 15.91 -2.03
C ILE A 139 1.88 16.87 -1.00
N GLN A 140 3.07 16.58 -0.48
CA GLN A 140 3.78 17.54 0.39
C GLN A 140 4.08 18.84 -0.34
N LYS A 141 4.58 18.76 -1.58
CA LYS A 141 4.87 19.94 -2.39
C LYS A 141 3.61 20.77 -2.63
N MET A 142 2.53 20.14 -3.06
CA MET A 142 1.24 20.81 -3.27
C MET A 142 0.70 21.45 -1.98
N ALA A 143 0.84 20.76 -0.84
CA ALA A 143 0.39 21.30 0.44
C ALA A 143 1.20 22.53 0.88
N MET A 144 2.49 22.57 0.58
CA MET A 144 3.37 23.72 0.88
C MET A 144 3.18 24.89 -0.09
N GLU A 145 2.74 24.62 -1.31
CA GLU A 145 2.37 25.68 -2.28
C GLU A 145 1.14 26.46 -1.81
N GLU A 146 0.19 25.79 -1.16
CA GLU A 146 -0.99 26.42 -0.58
C GLU A 146 -0.71 27.09 0.79
N ASP A 147 0.06 26.41 1.64
CA ASP A 147 0.45 26.87 2.97
C ASP A 147 1.85 26.35 3.32
N PRO A 148 2.89 27.21 3.30
CA PRO A 148 4.28 26.83 3.59
C PRO A 148 4.48 26.18 4.97
N THR A 149 3.56 26.39 5.91
CA THR A 149 3.63 25.81 7.26
C THR A 149 3.02 24.40 7.33
N ASN A 150 2.35 23.95 6.28
CA ASN A 150 1.61 22.70 6.26
C ASN A 150 2.48 21.50 5.88
N VAL A 151 3.29 21.03 6.82
CA VAL A 151 4.15 19.86 6.65
C VAL A 151 3.34 18.58 6.93
N ILE A 152 3.08 17.79 5.88
CA ILE A 152 2.28 16.55 5.94
C ILE A 152 3.00 15.31 5.38
N LEU A 153 4.30 15.44 5.07
CA LEU A 153 5.08 14.40 4.42
C LEU A 153 5.02 13.05 5.16
N MET A 154 5.18 13.08 6.49
CA MET A 154 5.23 11.85 7.27
C MET A 154 3.87 11.13 7.31
N GLN A 155 2.78 11.89 7.39
CA GLN A 155 1.43 11.34 7.34
C GLN A 155 1.10 10.79 5.95
N ALA A 156 1.49 11.52 4.90
CA ALA A 156 1.33 11.08 3.52
C ALA A 156 2.17 9.82 3.21
N ALA A 157 3.40 9.74 3.72
CA ALA A 157 4.22 8.54 3.60
C ALA A 157 3.60 7.34 4.33
N GLY A 158 3.03 7.54 5.51
CA GLY A 158 2.29 6.51 6.24
C GLY A 158 1.07 6.01 5.46
N ALA A 159 0.28 6.92 4.86
CA ALA A 159 -0.84 6.58 4.01
C ALA A 159 -0.39 5.80 2.76
N ASN A 160 0.72 6.19 2.15
CA ASN A 160 1.29 5.49 0.99
C ASN A 160 1.71 4.06 1.32
N VAL A 161 2.47 3.85 2.40
CA VAL A 161 2.90 2.49 2.81
C VAL A 161 1.69 1.62 3.14
N SER A 162 0.70 2.14 3.86
CA SER A 162 -0.52 1.38 4.16
C SER A 162 -1.32 1.04 2.91
N GLY A 163 -1.38 1.95 1.93
CA GLY A 163 -1.98 1.71 0.63
C GLY A 163 -1.29 0.60 -0.16
N GLN A 164 0.05 0.54 -0.14
CA GLN A 164 0.80 -0.55 -0.77
C GLN A 164 0.48 -1.91 -0.15
N ILE A 165 0.46 -2.00 1.18
CA ILE A 165 0.10 -3.25 1.87
C ILE A 165 -1.34 -3.66 1.50
N ALA A 166 -2.28 -2.73 1.54
CA ALA A 166 -3.67 -2.98 1.18
C ALA A 166 -3.82 -3.43 -0.28
N SER A 167 -3.13 -2.79 -1.21
CA SER A 167 -3.16 -3.14 -2.64
C SER A 167 -2.62 -4.53 -2.93
N VAL A 168 -1.54 -4.95 -2.25
CA VAL A 168 -0.99 -6.30 -2.40
C VAL A 168 -1.95 -7.35 -1.86
N ILE A 169 -2.58 -7.11 -0.72
CA ILE A 169 -3.60 -8.01 -0.15
C ILE A 169 -4.80 -8.08 -1.09
N ALA A 170 -5.28 -6.92 -1.57
CA ALA A 170 -6.38 -6.81 -2.51
C ALA A 170 -6.11 -7.60 -3.79
N GLY A 171 -4.96 -7.40 -4.41
CA GLY A 171 -4.55 -8.08 -5.64
C GLY A 171 -4.51 -9.59 -5.47
N GLY A 172 -3.90 -10.08 -4.40
CA GLY A 172 -3.86 -11.51 -4.10
C GLY A 172 -5.24 -12.13 -3.88
N MET A 173 -6.14 -11.41 -3.19
CA MET A 173 -7.52 -11.89 -2.99
C MET A 173 -8.33 -11.89 -4.28
N VAL A 174 -8.20 -10.85 -5.11
CA VAL A 174 -8.87 -10.79 -6.42
C VAL A 174 -8.40 -11.91 -7.34
N ILE A 175 -7.10 -12.17 -7.42
CA ILE A 175 -6.53 -13.27 -8.21
C ILE A 175 -7.09 -14.63 -7.74
N ASN A 176 -7.16 -14.86 -6.42
CA ASN A 176 -7.70 -16.08 -5.85
C ASN A 176 -9.20 -16.25 -6.19
N LEU A 177 -9.98 -15.19 -6.03
CA LEU A 177 -11.41 -15.20 -6.35
C LEU A 177 -11.65 -15.38 -7.86
N ALA A 178 -10.85 -14.74 -8.70
CA ALA A 178 -10.93 -14.89 -10.16
C ALA A 178 -10.57 -16.31 -10.61
N ALA A 179 -9.54 -16.90 -10.03
CA ALA A 179 -9.13 -18.28 -10.32
C ALA A 179 -10.18 -19.32 -9.90
N SER A 180 -11.00 -19.02 -8.89
CA SER A 180 -12.10 -19.92 -8.44
C SER A 180 -13.42 -19.72 -9.20
N CYS A 181 -13.51 -18.74 -10.09
CA CYS A 181 -14.70 -18.46 -10.90
C CYS A 181 -14.52 -18.97 -12.33
N ASP A 182 -15.01 -20.16 -12.62
CA ASP A 182 -14.99 -20.78 -13.98
C ASP A 182 -15.78 -20.00 -15.06
N GLN A 183 -16.55 -18.97 -14.66
CA GLN A 183 -17.40 -18.17 -15.54
C GLN A 183 -17.19 -16.66 -15.34
N ALA A 184 -15.95 -16.19 -15.47
CA ALA A 184 -15.62 -14.76 -15.34
C ALA A 184 -16.18 -13.86 -16.48
N ASN A 185 -16.95 -14.41 -17.42
CA ASN A 185 -17.41 -13.72 -18.62
C ASN A 185 -18.70 -12.92 -18.43
N THR A 186 -19.25 -12.85 -17.24
CA THR A 186 -20.48 -12.07 -16.98
C THR A 186 -20.20 -10.91 -16.04
N VAL A 187 -20.87 -9.76 -16.29
CA VAL A 187 -20.80 -8.57 -15.42
C VAL A 187 -21.17 -8.93 -13.96
N MET A 188 -22.09 -9.87 -13.76
CA MET A 188 -22.53 -10.32 -12.44
C MET A 188 -21.41 -11.06 -11.70
N ALA A 189 -20.61 -11.90 -12.38
CA ALA A 189 -19.46 -12.56 -11.80
C ALA A 189 -18.38 -11.53 -11.41
N ALA A 190 -18.11 -10.55 -12.27
CA ALA A 190 -17.17 -9.46 -11.98
C ALA A 190 -17.61 -8.64 -10.76
N LEU A 191 -18.90 -8.28 -10.65
CA LEU A 191 -19.44 -7.57 -9.48
C LEU A 191 -19.35 -8.40 -8.21
N THR A 192 -19.59 -9.72 -8.30
CA THR A 192 -19.46 -10.64 -7.16
C THR A 192 -18.02 -10.74 -6.68
N ILE A 193 -17.05 -10.87 -7.60
CA ILE A 193 -15.62 -10.88 -7.30
C ILE A 193 -15.22 -9.56 -6.65
N MET A 194 -15.66 -8.43 -7.21
CA MET A 194 -15.39 -7.10 -6.66
C MET A 194 -15.94 -6.96 -5.24
N GLY A 195 -17.21 -7.35 -5.02
CA GLY A 195 -17.85 -7.26 -3.68
C GLY A 195 -17.16 -8.13 -2.64
N LYS A 196 -16.86 -9.40 -2.97
CA LYS A 196 -16.13 -10.33 -2.09
C LYS A 196 -14.70 -9.87 -1.84
N GLY A 197 -14.00 -9.38 -2.87
CA GLY A 197 -12.65 -8.84 -2.76
C GLY A 197 -12.61 -7.63 -1.82
N MET A 198 -13.50 -6.66 -2.01
CA MET A 198 -13.60 -5.49 -1.14
C MET A 198 -13.92 -5.88 0.32
N ALA A 199 -14.89 -6.76 0.55
CA ALA A 199 -15.21 -7.23 1.89
C ALA A 199 -14.00 -7.90 2.57
N GLY A 200 -13.26 -8.72 1.83
CA GLY A 200 -12.03 -9.36 2.33
C GLY A 200 -10.93 -8.35 2.67
N ILE A 201 -10.73 -7.32 1.83
CA ILE A 201 -9.76 -6.25 2.10
C ILE A 201 -10.13 -5.50 3.38
N PHE A 202 -11.39 -5.09 3.53
CA PHE A 202 -11.83 -4.41 4.74
C PHE A 202 -11.67 -5.29 5.98
N ALA A 203 -11.97 -6.59 5.88
CA ALA A 203 -11.76 -7.54 6.98
C ALA A 203 -10.27 -7.64 7.36
N ALA A 204 -9.37 -7.78 6.38
CA ALA A 204 -7.93 -7.82 6.61
C ALA A 204 -7.41 -6.54 7.27
N ILE A 205 -7.84 -5.38 6.78
CA ILE A 205 -7.47 -4.07 7.37
C ILE A 205 -7.97 -3.96 8.81
N LEU A 206 -9.21 -4.37 9.11
CA LEU A 206 -9.76 -4.35 10.46
C LEU A 206 -8.97 -5.26 11.40
N ILE A 207 -8.58 -6.45 10.96
CA ILE A 207 -7.75 -7.38 11.76
C ILE A 207 -6.38 -6.75 12.05
N ILE A 208 -5.73 -6.13 11.05
CA ILE A 208 -4.44 -5.45 11.24
C ILE A 208 -4.60 -4.26 12.19
N LEU A 209 -5.65 -3.46 12.06
CA LEU A 209 -5.93 -2.35 12.97
C LEU A 209 -6.16 -2.83 14.41
N LEU A 210 -6.89 -3.93 14.59
CA LEU A 210 -7.09 -4.55 15.88
C LEU A 210 -5.77 -5.02 16.50
N LEU A 211 -4.92 -5.66 15.70
CA LEU A 211 -3.57 -6.05 16.12
C LEU A 211 -2.75 -4.86 16.58
N VAL A 212 -2.69 -3.80 15.79
CA VAL A 212 -1.97 -2.57 16.13
C VAL A 212 -2.51 -1.96 17.42
N TRP A 213 -3.84 -1.96 17.60
CA TRP A 213 -4.48 -1.47 18.81
C TRP A 213 -4.10 -2.30 20.04
N ILE A 214 -4.11 -3.64 19.92
CA ILE A 214 -3.69 -4.57 20.99
C ILE A 214 -2.21 -4.33 21.36
N LEU A 215 -1.33 -4.32 20.37
CA LEU A 215 0.11 -4.09 20.56
C LEU A 215 0.37 -2.73 21.24
N ARG A 216 -0.40 -1.71 20.87
CA ARG A 216 -0.33 -0.40 21.53
C ARG A 216 -0.83 -0.41 22.97
N LYS A 217 -1.82 -1.24 23.28
CA LYS A 217 -2.37 -1.37 24.66
C LYS A 217 -1.42 -2.12 25.57
N VAL A 218 -0.75 -3.16 25.03
CA VAL A 218 0.26 -3.95 25.77
C VAL A 218 1.54 -3.16 26.04
N SER A 219 1.83 -2.14 25.18
CA SER A 219 2.99 -1.23 25.34
C SER A 219 2.76 -0.10 26.36
N ARG A 220 1.60 0.00 26.96
CA ARG A 220 1.30 0.97 28.04
C ARG A 220 1.43 0.32 29.40
#